data_ca7c65febebaf0c42dac31c469b462f7
#
_entry.id   ca7c65febebaf0c42dac31c469b462f7
#
_cell.length_a   1.000
_cell.length_b   1.000
_cell.length_c   1.000
_cell.angle_alpha   90.00
_cell.angle_beta   90.00
_cell.angle_gamma   90.00
#
_symmetry.space_group_name_H-M   'P 1'
#
loop_
_entity.id
_entity.type
_entity.pdbx_description
1 polymer ?
#
loop_
_entity_poly.entity_id
_entity_poly.type
_entity_poly.pdbx_seq_one_letter_code
_entity_poly.pdbx_strand_id
1 'polypeptide(L)'
;MSLWKLYCMFLKIGSLMIGGGYSMLPLLIRELVERHKIITEDELTDFMAVAQCTPGVIAINTATFVGYKVRRVKGAIVASLGVITVPLVLIILIAAVLKSLAQFEIVGHIFAGIRLAVCALIAASVYKLFKKSVTNVTTFVLFLLAFLFVAVGGVSPVFIVLGAAIVGLCWGGLKRC
;
A
#
# COMPACT_ATOMS: atom_id res chain seq x y z
N MET A 1 -11.45 21.42 13.53
CA MET A 1 -12.40 20.70 12.67
C MET A 1 -13.13 19.63 13.49
N SER A 2 -14.44 19.39 13.24
CA SER A 2 -15.19 18.31 13.90
C SER A 2 -14.69 16.94 13.40
N LEU A 3 -14.69 15.92 14.29
CA LEU A 3 -14.31 14.54 13.92
C LEU A 3 -15.21 13.97 12.82
N TRP A 4 -16.52 14.30 12.85
CA TRP A 4 -17.44 13.89 11.82
C TRP A 4 -17.10 14.47 10.44
N LYS A 5 -16.74 15.76 10.39
CA LYS A 5 -16.31 16.41 9.14
C LYS A 5 -15.02 15.78 8.59
N LEU A 6 -14.09 15.43 9.49
CA LEU A 6 -12.87 14.71 9.14
C LEU A 6 -13.17 13.32 8.55
N TYR A 7 -14.07 12.57 9.20
CA TYR A 7 -14.53 11.26 8.72
C TYR A 7 -15.14 11.34 7.32
N CYS A 8 -16.12 12.22 7.12
CA CYS A 8 -16.79 12.37 5.81
C CYS A 8 -15.83 12.79 4.69
N MET A 9 -14.85 13.62 5.02
CA MET A 9 -13.82 14.03 4.05
C MET A 9 -12.96 12.83 3.63
N PHE A 10 -12.45 12.05 4.58
CA PHE A 10 -11.65 10.87 4.27
C PHE A 10 -12.47 9.72 3.68
N LEU A 11 -13.75 9.61 4.01
CA LEU A 11 -14.68 8.70 3.36
C LEU A 11 -14.84 9.04 1.87
N LYS A 12 -14.97 10.32 1.53
CA LYS A 12 -15.00 10.79 0.14
C LYS A 12 -13.68 10.50 -0.58
N ILE A 13 -12.54 10.77 0.07
CA ILE A 13 -11.22 10.44 -0.48
C ILE A 13 -11.13 8.95 -0.74
N GLY A 14 -11.50 8.10 0.22
CA GLY A 14 -11.50 6.64 0.08
C GLY A 14 -12.41 6.12 -1.04
N SER A 15 -13.55 6.76 -1.28
CA SER A 15 -14.48 6.37 -2.35
C SER A 15 -13.96 6.68 -3.76
N LEU A 16 -13.17 7.74 -3.90
CA LEU A 16 -12.61 8.18 -5.19
C LEU A 16 -11.22 7.63 -5.45
N MET A 17 -10.65 6.91 -4.49
CA MET A 17 -9.29 6.43 -4.54
C MET A 17 -9.20 5.12 -5.31
N ILE A 18 -9.25 5.22 -6.63
CA ILE A 18 -9.08 4.10 -7.57
C ILE A 18 -7.67 4.20 -8.14
N GLY A 19 -6.74 3.33 -7.68
CA GLY A 19 -5.37 3.28 -8.19
C GLY A 19 -4.30 3.07 -7.12
N GLY A 20 -3.06 3.11 -7.53
CA GLY A 20 -1.89 2.94 -6.64
C GLY A 20 -1.45 4.23 -5.94
N GLY A 21 -0.50 4.11 -5.00
CA GLY A 21 -0.09 5.13 -4.05
C GLY A 21 0.11 6.57 -4.57
N TYR A 22 0.66 6.76 -5.76
CA TYR A 22 0.86 8.10 -6.31
C TYR A 22 -0.37 8.69 -7.03
N SER A 23 -1.29 7.86 -7.52
CA SER A 23 -2.50 8.34 -8.21
C SER A 23 -3.46 9.08 -7.28
N MET A 24 -3.31 8.90 -5.96
CA MET A 24 -4.12 9.60 -4.97
C MET A 24 -3.63 11.03 -4.66
N LEU A 25 -2.36 11.37 -5.00
CA LEU A 25 -1.77 12.67 -4.64
C LEU A 25 -2.58 13.86 -5.16
N PRO A 26 -3.02 13.91 -6.43
CA PRO A 26 -3.85 15.02 -6.92
C PRO A 26 -5.16 15.17 -6.16
N LEU A 27 -5.78 14.05 -5.76
CA LEU A 27 -7.02 14.06 -4.99
C LEU A 27 -6.79 14.58 -3.57
N LEU A 28 -5.69 14.19 -2.94
CA LEU A 28 -5.32 14.69 -1.61
C LEU A 28 -4.99 16.18 -1.63
N ILE A 29 -4.24 16.66 -2.62
CA ILE A 29 -3.95 18.09 -2.80
C ILE A 29 -5.27 18.85 -2.90
N ARG A 30 -6.14 18.45 -3.82
CA ARG A 30 -7.43 19.10 -4.04
C ARG A 30 -8.29 19.16 -2.79
N GLU A 31 -8.42 18.07 -2.05
CA GLU A 31 -9.32 18.01 -0.88
C GLU A 31 -8.68 18.61 0.39
N LEU A 32 -7.40 18.34 0.65
CA LEU A 32 -6.76 18.72 1.92
C LEU A 32 -6.10 20.11 1.86
N VAL A 33 -5.50 20.46 0.71
CA VAL A 33 -4.76 21.73 0.54
C VAL A 33 -5.67 22.81 -0.01
N GLU A 34 -6.28 22.57 -1.20
CA GLU A 34 -7.03 23.61 -1.90
C GLU A 34 -8.39 23.87 -1.27
N ARG A 35 -9.18 22.80 -1.03
CA ARG A 35 -10.57 22.92 -0.61
C ARG A 35 -10.73 23.15 0.88
N HIS A 36 -10.04 22.40 1.69
CA HIS A 36 -10.19 22.44 3.15
C HIS A 36 -9.07 23.19 3.86
N LYS A 37 -7.95 23.47 3.19
CA LYS A 37 -6.79 24.22 3.70
C LYS A 37 -6.31 23.70 5.07
N ILE A 38 -6.25 22.38 5.23
CA ILE A 38 -5.89 21.72 6.48
C ILE A 38 -4.38 21.61 6.64
N ILE A 39 -3.70 21.40 5.51
CA ILE A 39 -2.26 21.25 5.40
C ILE A 39 -1.77 21.98 4.16
N THR A 40 -0.47 22.26 4.11
CA THR A 40 0.21 22.76 2.92
C THR A 40 0.58 21.61 1.99
N GLU A 41 0.93 21.93 0.74
CA GLU A 41 1.37 20.94 -0.23
C GLU A 41 2.70 20.29 0.19
N ASP A 42 3.61 21.08 0.76
CA ASP A 42 4.90 20.60 1.29
C ASP A 42 4.67 19.59 2.42
N GLU A 43 3.81 19.93 3.38
CA GLU A 43 3.46 19.03 4.47
C GLU A 43 2.81 17.72 4.00
N LEU A 44 1.96 17.79 2.95
CA LEU A 44 1.38 16.59 2.38
C LEU A 44 2.45 15.71 1.74
N THR A 45 3.41 16.33 1.06
CA THR A 45 4.53 15.63 0.43
C THR A 45 5.40 14.95 1.49
N ASP A 46 5.69 15.63 2.59
CA ASP A 46 6.44 15.07 3.73
C ASP A 46 5.70 13.88 4.36
N PHE A 47 4.38 14.01 4.60
CA PHE A 47 3.58 12.91 5.12
C PHE A 47 3.55 11.72 4.17
N MET A 48 3.50 11.94 2.87
CA MET A 48 3.56 10.87 1.89
C MET A 48 4.94 10.20 1.84
N ALA A 49 6.02 10.95 1.95
CA ALA A 49 7.37 10.41 2.01
C ALA A 49 7.54 9.48 3.23
N VAL A 50 7.10 9.94 4.41
CA VAL A 50 7.12 9.12 5.63
C VAL A 50 6.18 7.91 5.51
N ALA A 51 4.99 8.09 4.91
CA ALA A 51 4.03 7.00 4.70
C ALA A 51 4.59 5.88 3.80
N GLN A 52 5.47 6.21 2.85
CA GLN A 52 6.15 5.23 1.99
C GLN A 52 7.21 4.43 2.74
N CYS A 53 7.86 5.03 3.74
CA CYS A 53 8.84 4.35 4.59
C CYS A 53 8.17 3.52 5.71
N THR A 54 6.88 3.75 5.96
CA THR A 54 6.12 3.06 7.01
C THR A 54 5.44 1.82 6.45
N PRO A 55 5.55 0.66 7.11
CA PRO A 55 4.84 -0.55 6.66
C PRO A 55 3.33 -0.33 6.58
N GLY A 56 2.70 -0.77 5.50
CA GLY A 56 1.25 -0.68 5.30
C GLY A 56 0.85 0.03 4.02
N VAL A 57 -0.45 0.33 3.91
CA VAL A 57 -1.01 1.03 2.74
C VAL A 57 -0.73 2.52 2.85
N ILE A 58 -0.01 3.09 1.89
CA ILE A 58 0.41 4.51 1.86
C ILE A 58 -0.79 5.45 2.13
N ALA A 59 -1.94 5.15 1.55
CA ALA A 59 -3.16 5.93 1.73
C ALA A 59 -3.63 6.00 3.19
N ILE A 60 -3.62 4.87 3.88
CA ILE A 60 -4.03 4.78 5.28
C ILE A 60 -3.00 5.48 6.17
N ASN A 61 -1.71 5.26 5.91
CA ASN A 61 -0.63 5.92 6.64
C ASN A 61 -0.71 7.44 6.48
N THR A 62 -0.90 7.95 5.25
CA THR A 62 -1.07 9.39 4.99
C THR A 62 -2.32 9.95 5.70
N ALA A 63 -3.45 9.25 5.63
CA ALA A 63 -4.67 9.64 6.34
C ALA A 63 -4.45 9.69 7.86
N THR A 64 -3.70 8.72 8.40
CA THR A 64 -3.33 8.67 9.82
C THR A 64 -2.50 9.89 10.22
N PHE A 65 -1.48 10.28 9.44
CA PHE A 65 -0.64 11.45 9.74
C PHE A 65 -1.44 12.75 9.65
N VAL A 66 -2.24 12.94 8.59
CA VAL A 66 -3.11 14.11 8.46
C VAL A 66 -4.12 14.17 9.60
N GLY A 67 -4.77 13.06 9.90
CA GLY A 67 -5.73 12.96 10.99
C GLY A 67 -5.10 13.27 12.35
N TYR A 68 -3.89 12.79 12.59
CA TYR A 68 -3.11 13.07 13.80
C TYR A 68 -2.79 14.58 13.94
N LYS A 69 -2.41 15.24 12.85
CA LYS A 69 -2.18 16.69 12.83
C LYS A 69 -3.45 17.46 13.25
N VAL A 70 -4.63 17.03 12.79
CA VAL A 70 -5.90 17.74 13.01
C VAL A 70 -6.43 17.55 14.43
N ARG A 71 -6.45 16.32 14.95
CA ARG A 71 -7.07 15.96 16.24
C ARG A 71 -6.29 14.88 17.01
N ARG A 72 -4.98 14.86 16.87
CA ARG A 72 -4.11 13.89 17.54
C ARG A 72 -4.59 12.46 17.28
N VAL A 73 -4.50 11.57 18.27
CA VAL A 73 -4.86 10.15 18.16
C VAL A 73 -6.30 9.93 17.69
N LYS A 74 -7.26 10.69 18.21
CA LYS A 74 -8.67 10.59 17.80
C LYS A 74 -8.87 10.94 16.33
N GLY A 75 -8.15 11.96 15.84
CA GLY A 75 -8.18 12.34 14.43
C GLY A 75 -7.55 11.27 13.54
N ALA A 76 -6.44 10.68 13.95
CA ALA A 76 -5.77 9.59 13.22
C ALA A 76 -6.71 8.40 13.03
N ILE A 77 -7.34 7.92 14.09
CA ILE A 77 -8.29 6.79 14.04
C ILE A 77 -9.46 7.10 13.09
N VAL A 78 -10.06 8.27 13.26
CA VAL A 78 -11.26 8.66 12.48
C VAL A 78 -10.93 8.83 10.99
N ALA A 79 -9.77 9.41 10.66
CA ALA A 79 -9.34 9.57 9.27
C ALA A 79 -9.04 8.21 8.61
N SER A 80 -8.33 7.32 9.30
CA SER A 80 -8.04 5.98 8.81
C SER A 80 -9.31 5.16 8.59
N LEU A 81 -10.25 5.19 9.54
CA LEU A 81 -11.55 4.54 9.39
C LEU A 81 -12.33 5.11 8.19
N GLY A 82 -12.30 6.44 8.00
CA GLY A 82 -12.95 7.08 6.85
C GLY A 82 -12.46 6.54 5.51
N VAL A 83 -11.14 6.42 5.33
CA VAL A 83 -10.56 5.87 4.09
C VAL A 83 -10.93 4.40 3.87
N ILE A 84 -10.97 3.60 4.92
CA ILE A 84 -11.19 2.14 4.83
C ILE A 84 -12.67 1.80 4.63
N THR A 85 -13.60 2.61 5.15
CA THR A 85 -15.03 2.27 5.20
C THR A 85 -15.61 1.97 3.82
N VAL A 86 -15.38 2.81 2.82
CA VAL A 86 -15.97 2.61 1.49
C VAL A 86 -15.43 1.36 0.79
N PRO A 87 -14.10 1.15 0.68
CA PRO A 87 -13.57 -0.08 0.13
C PRO A 87 -14.05 -1.34 0.86
N LEU A 88 -14.13 -1.30 2.19
CA LEU A 88 -14.58 -2.42 3.00
C LEU A 88 -16.04 -2.76 2.71
N VAL A 89 -16.93 -1.77 2.73
CA VAL A 89 -18.36 -1.97 2.43
C VAL A 89 -18.54 -2.49 1.01
N LEU A 90 -17.82 -1.91 0.04
CA LEU A 90 -17.89 -2.33 -1.36
C LEU A 90 -17.47 -3.80 -1.53
N ILE A 91 -16.36 -4.20 -0.91
CA ILE A 91 -15.86 -5.58 -0.98
C ILE A 91 -16.86 -6.55 -0.34
N ILE A 92 -17.45 -6.20 0.82
CA ILE A 92 -18.45 -7.04 1.49
C ILE A 92 -19.69 -7.21 0.61
N LEU A 93 -20.19 -6.13 0.00
CA LEU A 93 -21.35 -6.19 -0.90
C LEU A 93 -21.06 -7.05 -2.13
N ILE A 94 -19.92 -6.83 -2.76
CA ILE A 94 -19.49 -7.64 -3.92
C ILE A 94 -19.35 -9.11 -3.53
N ALA A 95 -18.72 -9.41 -2.39
CA ALA A 95 -18.55 -10.79 -1.92
C ALA A 95 -19.90 -11.48 -1.63
N ALA A 96 -20.87 -10.75 -1.05
CA ALA A 96 -22.21 -11.27 -0.82
C ALA A 96 -22.93 -11.61 -2.13
N VAL A 97 -22.87 -10.73 -3.13
CA VAL A 97 -23.46 -10.97 -4.46
C VAL A 97 -22.74 -12.12 -5.16
N LEU A 98 -21.41 -12.15 -5.12
CA LEU A 98 -20.64 -13.21 -5.75
C LEU A 98 -20.91 -14.59 -5.14
N LYS A 99 -21.13 -14.66 -3.82
CA LYS A 99 -21.48 -15.93 -3.16
C LYS A 99 -22.79 -16.51 -3.72
N SER A 100 -23.79 -15.69 -4.00
CA SER A 100 -25.05 -16.14 -4.60
C SER A 100 -24.92 -16.50 -6.08
N LEU A 101 -23.97 -15.90 -6.77
CA LEU A 101 -23.70 -16.16 -8.21
C LEU A 101 -22.68 -17.28 -8.45
N ALA A 102 -21.94 -17.70 -7.41
CA ALA A 102 -20.87 -18.70 -7.53
C ALA A 102 -21.35 -20.08 -8.00
N GLN A 103 -22.64 -20.37 -7.91
CA GLN A 103 -23.25 -21.60 -8.42
C GLN A 103 -23.39 -21.64 -9.95
N PHE A 104 -23.24 -20.51 -10.62
CA PHE A 104 -23.31 -20.45 -12.08
C PHE A 104 -21.95 -20.75 -12.70
N GLU A 105 -21.88 -21.72 -13.62
CA GLU A 105 -20.65 -22.17 -14.30
C GLU A 105 -19.92 -21.02 -15.03
N ILE A 106 -20.68 -20.12 -15.63
CA ILE A 106 -20.19 -18.90 -16.29
C ILE A 106 -19.34 -18.03 -15.35
N VAL A 107 -19.75 -17.90 -14.09
CA VAL A 107 -19.02 -17.13 -13.07
C VAL A 107 -17.67 -17.79 -12.77
N GLY A 108 -17.62 -19.12 -12.74
CA GLY A 108 -16.37 -19.87 -12.60
C GLY A 108 -15.38 -19.57 -13.74
N HIS A 109 -15.83 -19.52 -14.97
CA HIS A 109 -14.99 -19.17 -16.14
C HIS A 109 -14.48 -17.73 -16.08
N ILE A 110 -15.32 -16.77 -15.66
CA ILE A 110 -14.92 -15.37 -15.49
C ILE A 110 -13.80 -15.26 -14.40
N PHE A 111 -13.97 -15.94 -13.27
CA PHE A 111 -12.95 -15.95 -12.22
C PHE A 111 -11.66 -16.64 -12.67
N ALA A 112 -11.72 -17.68 -13.48
CA ALA A 112 -10.53 -18.29 -14.06
C ALA A 112 -9.75 -17.30 -14.94
N GLY A 113 -10.44 -16.53 -15.79
CA GLY A 113 -9.84 -15.47 -16.59
C GLY A 113 -9.20 -14.37 -15.76
N ILE A 114 -9.89 -13.90 -14.68
CA ILE A 114 -9.35 -12.89 -13.76
C ILE A 114 -8.10 -13.41 -13.07
N ARG A 115 -8.08 -14.66 -12.59
CA ARG A 115 -6.90 -15.26 -11.95
C ARG A 115 -5.69 -15.29 -12.89
N LEU A 116 -5.89 -15.66 -14.15
CA LEU A 116 -4.82 -15.65 -15.15
C LEU A 116 -4.28 -14.24 -15.39
N ALA A 117 -5.16 -13.26 -15.53
CA ALA A 117 -4.76 -11.85 -15.68
C ALA A 117 -3.96 -11.33 -14.47
N VAL A 118 -4.41 -11.64 -13.26
CA VAL A 118 -3.71 -11.26 -12.02
C VAL A 118 -2.34 -11.95 -11.95
N CYS A 119 -2.24 -13.24 -12.28
CA CYS A 119 -0.96 -13.95 -12.34
C CYS A 119 0.01 -13.29 -13.33
N ALA A 120 -0.48 -12.91 -14.52
CA ALA A 120 0.32 -12.21 -15.52
C ALA A 120 0.81 -10.84 -15.02
N LEU A 121 -0.05 -10.06 -14.36
CA LEU A 121 0.32 -8.77 -13.76
C LEU A 121 1.37 -8.92 -12.64
N ILE A 122 1.22 -9.92 -11.79
CA ILE A 122 2.20 -10.23 -10.74
C ILE A 122 3.54 -10.61 -11.39
N ALA A 123 3.54 -11.52 -12.35
CA ALA A 123 4.75 -11.93 -13.07
C ALA A 123 5.45 -10.74 -13.74
N ALA A 124 4.69 -9.86 -14.41
CA ALA A 124 5.24 -8.65 -15.03
C ALA A 124 5.84 -7.68 -13.99
N SER A 125 5.20 -7.55 -12.83
CA SER A 125 5.69 -6.71 -11.73
C SER A 125 6.97 -7.27 -11.11
N VAL A 126 7.01 -8.57 -10.87
CA VAL A 126 8.20 -9.28 -10.38
C VAL A 126 9.35 -9.13 -11.36
N TYR A 127 9.09 -9.31 -12.66
CA TYR A 127 10.11 -9.12 -13.70
C TYR A 127 10.69 -7.70 -13.71
N LYS A 128 9.83 -6.67 -13.61
CA LYS A 128 10.29 -5.27 -13.54
C LYS A 128 11.14 -5.01 -12.30
N LEU A 129 10.70 -5.50 -11.13
CA LEU A 129 11.44 -5.37 -9.88
C LEU A 129 12.78 -6.10 -9.94
N PHE A 130 12.77 -7.33 -10.45
CA PHE A 130 13.99 -8.12 -10.64
C PHE A 130 15.02 -7.37 -11.50
N LYS A 131 14.59 -6.89 -12.67
CA LYS A 131 15.48 -6.14 -13.59
C LYS A 131 16.03 -4.85 -12.97
N LYS A 132 15.27 -4.20 -12.09
CA LYS A 132 15.69 -2.97 -11.41
C LYS A 132 16.60 -3.23 -10.20
N SER A 133 16.36 -4.30 -9.46
CA SER A 133 17.02 -4.57 -8.18
C SER A 133 18.26 -5.45 -8.34
N VAL A 134 18.25 -6.37 -9.31
CA VAL A 134 19.36 -7.30 -9.56
C VAL A 134 20.26 -6.73 -10.65
N THR A 135 21.21 -5.90 -10.23
CA THR A 135 22.17 -5.24 -11.15
C THR A 135 23.53 -5.89 -11.16
N ASN A 136 23.91 -6.61 -10.10
CA ASN A 136 25.21 -7.23 -9.89
C ASN A 136 25.08 -8.67 -9.43
N VAL A 137 26.17 -9.46 -9.60
CA VAL A 137 26.21 -10.86 -9.14
C VAL A 137 25.93 -10.98 -7.65
N THR A 138 26.40 -10.05 -6.83
CA THR A 138 26.16 -10.03 -5.38
C THR A 138 24.67 -9.90 -5.05
N THR A 139 23.95 -8.98 -5.73
CA THR A 139 22.51 -8.81 -5.55
C THR A 139 21.72 -10.01 -6.07
N PHE A 140 22.22 -10.68 -7.11
CA PHE A 140 21.63 -11.93 -7.59
C PHE A 140 21.75 -13.06 -6.57
N VAL A 141 22.93 -13.24 -5.97
CA VAL A 141 23.15 -14.27 -4.93
C VAL A 141 22.27 -13.98 -3.70
N LEU A 142 22.21 -12.74 -3.25
CA LEU A 142 21.32 -12.35 -2.14
C LEU A 142 19.85 -12.61 -2.46
N PHE A 143 19.40 -12.31 -3.68
CA PHE A 143 18.05 -12.62 -4.13
C PHE A 143 17.79 -14.13 -4.09
N LEU A 144 18.72 -14.95 -4.61
CA LEU A 144 18.57 -16.40 -4.65
C LEU A 144 18.51 -17.00 -3.24
N LEU A 145 19.38 -16.55 -2.34
CA LEU A 145 19.38 -16.98 -0.94
C LEU A 145 18.06 -16.59 -0.25
N ALA A 146 17.63 -15.33 -0.39
CA ALA A 146 16.36 -14.87 0.18
C ALA A 146 15.17 -15.68 -0.34
N PHE A 147 15.13 -15.94 -1.64
CA PHE A 147 14.10 -16.76 -2.27
C PHE A 147 14.08 -18.20 -1.72
N LEU A 148 15.25 -18.84 -1.61
CA LEU A 148 15.36 -20.20 -1.07
C LEU A 148 14.90 -20.27 0.40
N PHE A 149 15.29 -19.30 1.23
CA PHE A 149 14.87 -19.26 2.63
C PHE A 149 13.36 -19.08 2.79
N VAL A 150 12.72 -18.29 1.91
CA VAL A 150 11.26 -18.15 1.93
C VAL A 150 10.56 -19.38 1.36
N ALA A 151 11.00 -19.86 0.17
CA ALA A 151 10.28 -20.89 -0.57
C ALA A 151 10.45 -22.28 0.03
N VAL A 152 11.65 -22.59 0.53
CA VAL A 152 11.98 -23.92 1.08
C VAL A 152 12.04 -23.90 2.60
N GLY A 153 12.61 -22.86 3.19
CA GLY A 153 12.80 -22.73 4.63
C GLY A 153 11.53 -22.30 5.40
N GLY A 154 10.47 -21.85 4.71
CA GLY A 154 9.24 -21.36 5.36
C GLY A 154 9.46 -20.16 6.29
N VAL A 155 10.61 -19.48 6.17
CA VAL A 155 10.94 -18.34 7.02
C VAL A 155 10.09 -17.14 6.63
N SER A 156 9.50 -16.44 7.62
CA SER A 156 8.72 -15.24 7.37
C SER A 156 9.56 -14.19 6.62
N PRO A 157 9.01 -13.59 5.53
CA PRO A 157 9.70 -12.55 4.76
C PRO A 157 10.24 -11.39 5.60
N VAL A 158 9.60 -11.09 6.74
CA VAL A 158 10.00 -10.01 7.66
C VAL A 158 11.42 -10.24 8.20
N PHE A 159 11.75 -11.47 8.62
CA PHE A 159 13.09 -11.79 9.13
C PHE A 159 14.15 -11.68 8.04
N ILE A 160 13.80 -12.03 6.81
CA ILE A 160 14.72 -11.93 5.67
C ILE A 160 15.00 -10.47 5.33
N VAL A 161 13.98 -9.61 5.33
CA VAL A 161 14.15 -8.16 5.12
C VAL A 161 15.04 -7.55 6.19
N LEU A 162 14.82 -7.88 7.47
CA LEU A 162 15.67 -7.40 8.56
C LEU A 162 17.12 -7.91 8.43
N GLY A 163 17.30 -9.19 8.11
CA GLY A 163 18.61 -9.76 7.88
C GLY A 163 19.35 -9.11 6.70
N ALA A 164 18.64 -8.92 5.58
CA ALA A 164 19.18 -8.24 4.40
C ALA A 164 19.56 -6.78 4.69
N ALA A 165 18.78 -6.07 5.52
CA ALA A 165 19.09 -4.72 5.94
C ALA A 165 20.38 -4.66 6.77
N ILE A 166 20.56 -5.59 7.72
CA ILE A 166 21.79 -5.70 8.53
C ILE A 166 23.02 -5.98 7.62
N VAL A 167 22.90 -6.96 6.73
CA VAL A 167 23.98 -7.27 5.78
C VAL A 167 24.30 -6.07 4.89
N GLY A 168 23.28 -5.35 4.40
CA GLY A 168 23.43 -4.16 3.57
C GLY A 168 24.13 -3.02 4.30
N LEU A 169 23.83 -2.80 5.57
CA LEU A 169 24.49 -1.79 6.41
C LEU A 169 25.95 -2.15 6.68
N CYS A 170 26.25 -3.40 7.02
CA CYS A 170 27.60 -3.87 7.23
C CYS A 170 28.45 -3.76 5.95
N TRP A 171 27.89 -4.17 4.81
CA TRP A 171 28.60 -4.11 3.51
C TRP A 171 28.76 -2.68 2.98
N GLY A 172 27.74 -1.83 3.18
CA GLY A 172 27.79 -0.42 2.78
C GLY A 172 28.74 0.41 3.63
N GLY A 173 28.88 0.08 4.92
CA GLY A 173 29.87 0.67 5.81
C GLY A 173 31.31 0.39 5.42
N LEU A 174 31.61 -0.83 4.94
CA LEU A 174 32.96 -1.22 4.49
C LEU A 174 33.38 -0.55 3.17
N LYS A 175 32.45 -0.07 2.34
CA LYS A 175 32.78 0.62 1.07
C LYS A 175 32.92 2.14 1.20
N ARG A 176 32.71 2.70 2.40
CA ARG A 176 32.89 4.14 2.68
C ARG A 176 34.13 4.49 3.48
N CYS A 177 35.01 3.52 3.77
CA CYS A 177 36.35 3.76 4.31
C CYS A 177 37.40 3.61 3.22
#